data_134380148ee101851457c0e819a8e8e7
#
_entry.id   134380148ee101851457c0e819a8e8e7
#
_cell.length_a   1.000
_cell.length_b   1.000
_cell.length_c   1.000
_cell.angle_alpha   90.00
_cell.angle_beta   90.00
_cell.angle_gamma   90.00
#
_symmetry.space_group_name_H-M   'P 1'
#
loop_
_entity.id
_entity.type
_entity.pdbx_description
1 polymer ?
#
loop_
_entity_poly.entity_id
_entity_poly.type
_entity_poly.pdbx_seq_one_letter_code
_entity_poly.pdbx_strand_id
1 'polypeptide(L)'
;EFTDKFPKTPFVPVIGDVRSLGRMDFVFRNYHPQVVFHAAAYKHVPLMESNPCEAVRVNVFGTMNVADHAVKYGVERFVMVSTDKAVNPTNIMGASKRLAEIYVQSLSVAIRDGLQVGTTRFITTRFGNVLGSNGSVIPRFREQIRNGGPVTVTHPDIIRYFMTIPEAAQLVIQAGAMAKGGDVFILDMGEPVKIVDLAKNLVQLSGLSVKDENNSKGDIEITYTGLRPGEKLYEELLIGGDNVRKTSHPRIMTAEEVYLPFEQLSDVLLE
;
A
#
# COMPACT_ATOMS: atom_id res chain seq x y z
N GLU A 1 -20.07 14.29 -2.45
CA GLU A 1 -18.72 14.88 -2.61
C GLU A 1 -18.09 14.56 -3.97
N PHE A 2 -18.01 13.25 -4.41
CA PHE A 2 -17.44 12.91 -5.72
C PHE A 2 -18.27 13.46 -6.87
N THR A 3 -19.58 13.22 -6.87
CA THR A 3 -20.53 13.71 -7.87
C THR A 3 -20.60 15.23 -7.94
N ASP A 4 -20.41 15.91 -6.81
CA ASP A 4 -20.40 17.37 -6.75
C ASP A 4 -19.14 17.97 -7.39
N LYS A 5 -17.98 17.30 -7.18
CA LYS A 5 -16.71 17.71 -7.78
C LYS A 5 -16.58 17.36 -9.27
N PHE A 6 -17.22 16.26 -9.69
CA PHE A 6 -17.09 15.71 -11.04
C PHE A 6 -18.47 15.37 -11.65
N PRO A 7 -19.35 16.37 -11.84
CA PRO A 7 -20.76 16.13 -12.23
C PRO A 7 -20.93 15.52 -13.63
N LYS A 8 -19.90 15.60 -14.47
CA LYS A 8 -19.89 15.02 -15.83
C LYS A 8 -19.32 13.60 -15.89
N THR A 9 -18.75 13.09 -14.79
CA THR A 9 -18.15 11.76 -14.75
C THR A 9 -19.18 10.77 -14.20
N PRO A 10 -19.59 9.76 -14.98
CA PRO A 10 -20.46 8.70 -14.47
C PRO A 10 -19.80 8.02 -13.26
N PHE A 11 -20.51 7.95 -12.16
CA PHE A 11 -20.04 7.32 -10.93
C PHE A 11 -21.13 6.45 -10.33
N VAL A 12 -20.83 5.17 -10.13
CA VAL A 12 -21.75 4.21 -9.52
C VAL A 12 -21.13 3.70 -8.21
N PRO A 13 -21.62 4.16 -7.05
CA PRO A 13 -21.14 3.66 -5.77
C PRO A 13 -21.68 2.26 -5.51
N VAL A 14 -20.78 1.30 -5.27
CA VAL A 14 -21.15 -0.08 -4.95
C VAL A 14 -20.53 -0.48 -3.61
N ILE A 15 -21.37 -0.78 -2.62
CA ILE A 15 -20.92 -1.30 -1.34
C ILE A 15 -20.67 -2.81 -1.49
N GLY A 16 -19.50 -3.27 -1.05
CA GLY A 16 -19.12 -4.67 -1.08
C GLY A 16 -17.88 -4.95 -0.27
N ASP A 17 -17.68 -6.22 0.03
CA ASP A 17 -16.49 -6.76 0.66
C ASP A 17 -15.75 -7.61 -0.37
N VAL A 18 -14.45 -7.38 -0.55
CA VAL A 18 -13.63 -8.13 -1.50
C VAL A 18 -13.56 -9.64 -1.19
N ARG A 19 -13.88 -10.05 0.04
CA ARG A 19 -13.98 -11.45 0.45
C ARG A 19 -15.23 -12.16 -0.09
N SER A 20 -16.25 -11.39 -0.49
CA SER A 20 -17.52 -11.94 -0.95
C SER A 20 -17.46 -12.31 -2.43
N LEU A 21 -17.32 -13.62 -2.72
CA LEU A 21 -17.33 -14.16 -4.09
C LEU A 21 -18.56 -13.69 -4.88
N GLY A 22 -19.75 -13.86 -4.31
CA GLY A 22 -21.00 -13.46 -4.98
C GLY A 22 -21.11 -11.95 -5.22
N ARG A 23 -20.52 -11.13 -4.32
CA ARG A 23 -20.54 -9.68 -4.51
C ARG A 23 -19.57 -9.25 -5.60
N MET A 24 -18.39 -9.86 -5.66
CA MET A 24 -17.44 -9.62 -6.75
C MET A 24 -18.00 -10.09 -8.08
N ASP A 25 -18.58 -11.30 -8.14
CA ASP A 25 -19.24 -11.79 -9.34
C ASP A 25 -20.33 -10.83 -9.85
N PHE A 26 -21.17 -10.32 -8.94
CA PHE A 26 -22.19 -9.31 -9.28
C PHE A 26 -21.58 -8.05 -9.90
N VAL A 27 -20.51 -7.51 -9.28
CA VAL A 27 -19.89 -6.26 -9.74
C VAL A 27 -19.27 -6.44 -11.12
N PHE A 28 -18.43 -7.46 -11.29
CA PHE A 28 -17.73 -7.69 -12.54
C PHE A 28 -18.68 -8.04 -13.69
N ARG A 29 -19.71 -8.86 -13.42
CA ARG A 29 -20.72 -9.22 -14.41
C ARG A 29 -21.57 -8.06 -14.88
N ASN A 30 -21.93 -7.12 -13.99
CA ASN A 30 -22.83 -6.04 -14.36
C ASN A 30 -22.11 -4.82 -14.92
N TYR A 31 -20.87 -4.56 -14.51
CA TYR A 31 -20.15 -3.35 -14.90
C TYR A 31 -19.02 -3.57 -15.91
N HIS A 32 -18.60 -4.81 -16.14
CA HIS A 32 -17.54 -5.18 -17.10
C HIS A 32 -16.35 -4.21 -17.07
N PRO A 33 -15.66 -4.03 -15.92
CA PRO A 33 -14.56 -3.07 -15.82
C PRO A 33 -13.41 -3.48 -16.75
N GLN A 34 -12.88 -2.53 -17.52
CA GLN A 34 -11.67 -2.73 -18.31
C GLN A 34 -10.41 -2.62 -17.47
N VAL A 35 -10.42 -1.75 -16.45
CA VAL A 35 -9.31 -1.55 -15.53
C VAL A 35 -9.77 -1.66 -14.09
N VAL A 36 -9.02 -2.40 -13.28
CA VAL A 36 -9.25 -2.52 -11.84
C VAL A 36 -8.07 -1.94 -11.09
N PHE A 37 -8.32 -0.97 -10.20
CA PHE A 37 -7.36 -0.51 -9.21
C PHE A 37 -7.72 -1.13 -7.86
N HIS A 38 -6.95 -2.14 -7.45
CA HIS A 38 -7.20 -2.88 -6.22
C HIS A 38 -6.41 -2.27 -5.05
N ALA A 39 -7.10 -1.47 -4.23
CA ALA A 39 -6.55 -0.85 -3.03
C ALA A 39 -7.20 -1.34 -1.72
N ALA A 40 -8.08 -2.34 -1.81
CA ALA A 40 -8.73 -2.91 -0.64
C ALA A 40 -7.75 -3.76 0.17
N ALA A 41 -7.44 -3.33 1.39
CA ALA A 41 -6.56 -4.04 2.31
C ALA A 41 -6.69 -3.50 3.73
N TYR A 42 -6.37 -4.34 4.72
CA TYR A 42 -6.05 -3.88 6.05
C TYR A 42 -4.58 -3.45 6.12
N LYS A 43 -4.32 -2.23 6.57
CA LYS A 43 -2.98 -1.59 6.51
C LYS A 43 -2.34 -1.30 7.86
N HIS A 44 -3.10 -1.36 8.95
CA HIS A 44 -2.59 -0.98 10.27
C HIS A 44 -1.79 -2.13 10.90
N VAL A 45 -0.46 -2.00 10.93
CA VAL A 45 0.45 -3.04 11.43
C VAL A 45 0.05 -3.53 12.83
N PRO A 46 -0.11 -2.69 13.88
CA PRO A 46 -0.45 -3.18 15.21
C PRO A 46 -1.78 -3.94 15.29
N LEU A 47 -2.78 -3.53 14.50
CA LEU A 47 -4.07 -4.22 14.47
C LEU A 47 -3.96 -5.58 13.76
N MET A 48 -3.11 -5.70 12.75
CA MET A 48 -2.93 -6.97 12.04
C MET A 48 -2.09 -7.97 12.84
N GLU A 49 -1.13 -7.51 13.64
CA GLU A 49 -0.45 -8.36 14.60
C GLU A 49 -1.42 -9.03 15.59
N SER A 50 -2.44 -8.29 16.03
CA SER A 50 -3.49 -8.81 16.92
C SER A 50 -4.59 -9.60 16.20
N ASN A 51 -4.69 -9.50 14.86
CA ASN A 51 -5.73 -10.12 14.05
C ASN A 51 -5.17 -10.74 12.76
N PRO A 52 -4.24 -11.70 12.85
CA PRO A 52 -3.53 -12.23 11.69
C PRO A 52 -4.46 -12.90 10.67
N CYS A 53 -5.47 -13.64 11.11
CA CYS A 53 -6.43 -14.29 10.23
C CYS A 53 -7.23 -13.30 9.39
N GLU A 54 -7.60 -12.15 9.95
CA GLU A 54 -8.30 -11.10 9.21
C GLU A 54 -7.40 -10.42 8.18
N ALA A 55 -6.10 -10.25 8.50
CA ALA A 55 -5.12 -9.76 7.52
C ALA A 55 -5.02 -10.71 6.32
N VAL A 56 -4.91 -12.02 6.56
CA VAL A 56 -4.86 -13.03 5.49
C VAL A 56 -6.17 -13.05 4.70
N ARG A 57 -7.31 -13.10 5.36
CA ARG A 57 -8.63 -13.12 4.70
C ARG A 57 -8.87 -11.96 3.77
N VAL A 58 -8.50 -10.74 4.18
CA VAL A 58 -8.73 -9.55 3.36
C VAL A 58 -7.61 -9.33 2.36
N ASN A 59 -6.35 -9.34 2.83
CA ASN A 59 -5.22 -8.95 2.00
C ASN A 59 -4.82 -10.05 1.00
N VAL A 60 -4.95 -11.32 1.36
CA VAL A 60 -4.61 -12.46 0.48
C VAL A 60 -5.86 -12.95 -0.25
N PHE A 61 -6.81 -13.56 0.45
CA PHE A 61 -7.99 -14.16 -0.19
C PHE A 61 -8.90 -13.11 -0.84
N GLY A 62 -9.00 -11.90 -0.26
CA GLY A 62 -9.70 -10.79 -0.90
C GLY A 62 -9.04 -10.38 -2.22
N THR A 63 -7.70 -10.32 -2.27
CA THR A 63 -6.97 -10.02 -3.52
C THR A 63 -7.14 -11.14 -4.54
N MET A 64 -7.01 -12.41 -4.12
CA MET A 64 -7.26 -13.57 -4.98
C MET A 64 -8.64 -13.51 -5.62
N ASN A 65 -9.67 -13.31 -4.79
CA ASN A 65 -11.06 -13.21 -5.27
C ASN A 65 -11.24 -12.12 -6.34
N VAL A 66 -10.69 -10.92 -6.12
CA VAL A 66 -10.81 -9.83 -7.11
C VAL A 66 -9.99 -10.13 -8.37
N ALA A 67 -8.79 -10.72 -8.23
CA ALA A 67 -7.92 -11.08 -9.35
C ALA A 67 -8.54 -12.18 -10.23
N ASP A 68 -9.11 -13.23 -9.63
CA ASP A 68 -9.77 -14.32 -10.34
C ASP A 68 -11.02 -13.84 -11.10
N HIS A 69 -11.79 -12.94 -10.50
CA HIS A 69 -12.90 -12.30 -11.19
C HIS A 69 -12.43 -11.38 -12.33
N ALA A 70 -11.29 -10.71 -12.17
CA ALA A 70 -10.70 -9.93 -13.25
C ALA A 70 -10.36 -10.82 -14.46
N VAL A 71 -9.77 -11.98 -14.23
CA VAL A 71 -9.48 -12.98 -15.29
C VAL A 71 -10.79 -13.51 -15.89
N LYS A 72 -11.72 -13.98 -15.05
CA LYS A 72 -13.01 -14.56 -15.46
C LYS A 72 -13.83 -13.62 -16.35
N TYR A 73 -13.78 -12.32 -16.08
CA TYR A 73 -14.56 -11.32 -16.81
C TYR A 73 -13.75 -10.51 -17.82
N GLY A 74 -12.52 -10.92 -18.13
CA GLY A 74 -11.70 -10.36 -19.19
C GLY A 74 -11.26 -8.90 -18.96
N VAL A 75 -10.97 -8.54 -17.69
CA VAL A 75 -10.38 -7.25 -17.36
C VAL A 75 -9.05 -7.08 -18.10
N GLU A 76 -8.84 -5.96 -18.76
CA GLU A 76 -7.61 -5.70 -19.50
C GLU A 76 -6.41 -5.51 -18.59
N ARG A 77 -6.60 -4.73 -17.49
CA ARG A 77 -5.53 -4.37 -16.55
C ARG A 77 -6.00 -4.43 -15.11
N PHE A 78 -5.20 -5.09 -14.31
CA PHE A 78 -5.38 -5.17 -12.85
C PHE A 78 -4.17 -4.55 -12.16
N VAL A 79 -4.38 -3.43 -11.50
CA VAL A 79 -3.33 -2.67 -10.80
C VAL A 79 -3.49 -2.88 -9.30
N MET A 80 -2.58 -3.65 -8.72
CA MET A 80 -2.53 -3.88 -7.27
C MET A 80 -1.75 -2.76 -6.59
N VAL A 81 -2.38 -2.11 -5.63
CA VAL A 81 -1.71 -1.17 -4.72
C VAL A 81 -1.06 -1.96 -3.59
N SER A 82 0.27 -1.85 -3.47
CA SER A 82 1.07 -2.49 -2.44
C SER A 82 1.88 -1.47 -1.63
N THR A 83 2.84 -1.93 -0.85
CA THR A 83 3.54 -1.15 0.16
C THR A 83 5.01 -1.53 0.25
N ASP A 84 5.85 -0.61 0.73
CA ASP A 84 7.23 -0.85 1.17
C ASP A 84 7.34 -1.98 2.22
N LYS A 85 6.30 -2.18 3.03
CA LYS A 85 6.27 -3.19 4.09
C LYS A 85 6.13 -4.63 3.59
N ALA A 86 5.82 -4.81 2.30
CA ALA A 86 5.87 -6.11 1.63
C ALA A 86 7.29 -6.56 1.27
N VAL A 87 8.28 -5.65 1.41
CA VAL A 87 9.70 -5.94 1.17
C VAL A 87 10.33 -6.46 2.46
N ASN A 88 10.91 -7.66 2.43
CA ASN A 88 11.47 -8.33 3.62
C ASN A 88 10.55 -8.18 4.85
N PRO A 89 9.30 -8.68 4.81
CA PRO A 89 8.29 -8.35 5.79
C PRO A 89 8.65 -8.86 7.18
N THR A 90 8.50 -8.00 8.19
CA THR A 90 8.75 -8.31 9.62
C THR A 90 7.46 -8.31 10.42
N ASN A 91 6.31 -8.19 9.74
CA ASN A 91 4.99 -8.13 10.37
C ASN A 91 3.94 -8.80 9.49
N ILE A 92 2.82 -9.18 10.10
CA ILE A 92 1.70 -9.88 9.44
C ILE A 92 1.11 -9.07 8.29
N MET A 93 0.95 -7.76 8.46
CA MET A 93 0.41 -6.90 7.39
C MET A 93 1.31 -6.92 6.16
N GLY A 94 2.62 -6.74 6.34
CA GLY A 94 3.60 -6.81 5.26
C GLY A 94 3.64 -8.19 4.60
N ALA A 95 3.67 -9.27 5.40
CA ALA A 95 3.68 -10.64 4.92
C ALA A 95 2.42 -10.97 4.11
N SER A 96 1.22 -10.59 4.59
CA SER A 96 -0.03 -10.77 3.86
C SER A 96 -0.06 -10.01 2.52
N LYS A 97 0.47 -8.78 2.50
CA LYS A 97 0.60 -8.02 1.25
C LYS A 97 1.61 -8.66 0.29
N ARG A 98 2.74 -9.17 0.81
CA ARG A 98 3.73 -9.87 -0.02
C ARG A 98 3.16 -11.15 -0.63
N LEU A 99 2.41 -11.94 0.14
CA LEU A 99 1.76 -13.14 -0.36
C LEU A 99 0.73 -12.82 -1.46
N ALA A 100 -0.04 -11.75 -1.30
CA ALA A 100 -0.95 -11.25 -2.32
C ALA A 100 -0.22 -10.81 -3.61
N GLU A 101 0.95 -10.16 -3.50
CA GLU A 101 1.81 -9.82 -4.65
C GLU A 101 2.29 -11.07 -5.38
N ILE A 102 2.75 -12.09 -4.62
CA ILE A 102 3.21 -13.37 -5.18
C ILE A 102 2.06 -14.02 -5.96
N TYR A 103 0.83 -14.03 -5.40
CA TYR A 103 -0.34 -14.59 -6.09
C TYR A 103 -0.59 -13.89 -7.43
N VAL A 104 -0.68 -12.57 -7.42
CA VAL A 104 -0.94 -11.76 -8.61
C VAL A 104 0.15 -11.96 -9.67
N GLN A 105 1.42 -12.05 -9.25
CA GLN A 105 2.55 -12.27 -10.13
C GLN A 105 2.54 -13.69 -10.73
N SER A 106 2.31 -14.71 -9.89
CA SER A 106 2.23 -16.12 -10.33
C SER A 106 1.08 -16.34 -11.31
N LEU A 107 -0.09 -15.74 -11.04
CA LEU A 107 -1.24 -15.77 -11.95
C LEU A 107 -0.91 -15.09 -13.30
N SER A 108 -0.24 -13.94 -13.26
CA SER A 108 0.18 -13.23 -14.47
C SER A 108 1.13 -14.07 -15.33
N VAL A 109 2.10 -14.73 -14.70
CA VAL A 109 3.04 -15.63 -15.38
C VAL A 109 2.31 -16.86 -15.97
N ALA A 110 1.41 -17.47 -15.20
CA ALA A 110 0.63 -18.61 -15.65
C ALA A 110 -0.23 -18.28 -16.89
N ILE A 111 -0.83 -17.07 -16.93
CA ILE A 111 -1.58 -16.61 -18.11
C ILE A 111 -0.64 -16.39 -19.31
N ARG A 112 0.49 -15.71 -19.09
CA ARG A 112 1.48 -15.48 -20.16
C ARG A 112 2.01 -16.78 -20.77
N ASP A 113 2.24 -17.77 -19.94
CA ASP A 113 2.81 -19.07 -20.33
C ASP A 113 1.74 -20.07 -20.82
N GLY A 114 0.45 -19.64 -20.86
CA GLY A 114 -0.67 -20.45 -21.37
C GLY A 114 -1.14 -21.55 -20.39
N LEU A 115 -0.69 -21.52 -19.14
CA LEU A 115 -1.10 -22.46 -18.08
C LEU A 115 -2.46 -22.08 -17.47
N GLN A 116 -2.82 -20.82 -17.59
CA GLN A 116 -4.13 -20.30 -17.20
C GLN A 116 -4.77 -19.53 -18.36
N VAL A 117 -6.07 -19.68 -18.52
CA VAL A 117 -6.84 -18.98 -19.56
C VAL A 117 -7.10 -17.54 -19.09
N GLY A 118 -6.72 -16.56 -19.88
CA GLY A 118 -6.97 -15.16 -19.60
C GLY A 118 -6.15 -14.23 -20.47
N THR A 119 -6.48 -12.94 -20.38
CA THR A 119 -5.77 -11.85 -21.09
C THR A 119 -5.43 -10.69 -20.18
N THR A 120 -5.80 -10.77 -18.91
CA THR A 120 -5.59 -9.72 -17.91
C THR A 120 -4.11 -9.49 -17.65
N ARG A 121 -3.68 -8.24 -17.73
CA ARG A 121 -2.33 -7.82 -17.37
C ARG A 121 -2.30 -7.38 -15.93
N PHE A 122 -1.57 -8.10 -15.11
CA PHE A 122 -1.41 -7.81 -13.68
C PHE A 122 -0.19 -6.94 -13.43
N ILE A 123 -0.36 -5.96 -12.57
CA ILE A 123 0.65 -4.98 -12.19
C ILE A 123 0.61 -4.79 -10.69
N THR A 124 1.77 -4.77 -10.06
CA THR A 124 1.91 -4.39 -8.65
C THR A 124 2.63 -3.05 -8.56
N THR A 125 2.14 -2.14 -7.71
CA THR A 125 2.79 -0.87 -7.42
C THR A 125 3.14 -0.79 -5.94
N ARG A 126 4.43 -0.57 -5.62
CA ARG A 126 4.94 -0.40 -4.27
C ARG A 126 5.32 1.04 -4.00
N PHE A 127 4.87 1.56 -2.88
CA PHE A 127 5.26 2.86 -2.36
C PHE A 127 5.15 2.90 -0.83
N GLY A 128 5.78 3.89 -0.21
CA GLY A 128 5.79 4.08 1.23
C GLY A 128 4.55 4.78 1.76
N ASN A 129 4.74 5.66 2.73
CA ASN A 129 3.62 6.33 3.38
C ASN A 129 3.03 7.44 2.52
N VAL A 130 1.72 7.61 2.64
CA VAL A 130 0.99 8.70 1.98
C VAL A 130 0.56 9.73 3.02
N LEU A 131 0.92 10.99 2.79
CA LEU A 131 0.63 12.11 3.67
C LEU A 131 -0.88 12.28 3.88
N GLY A 132 -1.30 12.42 5.14
CA GLY A 132 -2.68 12.71 5.48
C GLY A 132 -3.65 11.52 5.30
N SER A 133 -3.17 10.32 5.04
CA SER A 133 -4.02 9.12 4.97
C SER A 133 -4.62 8.78 6.34
N ASN A 134 -5.83 8.19 6.35
CA ASN A 134 -6.55 7.84 7.57
C ASN A 134 -5.70 6.96 8.51
N GLY A 135 -5.66 7.33 9.81
CA GLY A 135 -4.89 6.63 10.83
C GLY A 135 -3.37 6.74 10.68
N SER A 136 -2.88 7.64 9.83
CA SER A 136 -1.44 7.90 9.68
C SER A 136 -0.89 8.84 10.76
N VAL A 137 0.42 9.01 10.77
CA VAL A 137 1.14 9.79 11.79
C VAL A 137 0.71 11.26 11.85
N ILE A 138 0.43 11.90 10.71
CA ILE A 138 0.09 13.34 10.68
C ILE A 138 -1.24 13.64 11.37
N PRO A 139 -2.38 12.99 11.09
CA PRO A 139 -3.60 13.17 11.84
C PRO A 139 -3.43 12.95 13.35
N ARG A 140 -2.66 11.92 13.73
CA ARG A 140 -2.37 11.62 15.13
C ARG A 140 -1.57 12.74 15.81
N PHE A 141 -0.52 13.24 15.18
CA PHE A 141 0.27 14.35 15.73
C PHE A 141 -0.56 15.62 15.85
N ARG A 142 -1.38 15.95 14.86
CA ARG A 142 -2.29 17.11 14.94
C ARG A 142 -3.27 17.00 16.09
N GLU A 143 -3.81 15.81 16.36
CA GLU A 143 -4.69 15.56 17.49
C GLU A 143 -3.95 15.72 18.82
N GLN A 144 -2.75 15.15 18.95
CA GLN A 144 -1.91 15.30 20.13
C GLN A 144 -1.53 16.76 20.41
N ILE A 145 -1.12 17.50 19.38
CA ILE A 145 -0.80 18.93 19.48
C ILE A 145 -2.02 19.73 19.93
N ARG A 146 -3.20 19.47 19.34
CA ARG A 146 -4.45 20.15 19.72
C ARG A 146 -4.82 19.93 21.18
N ASN A 147 -4.49 18.75 21.72
CA ASN A 147 -4.75 18.37 23.10
C ASN A 147 -3.64 18.80 24.07
N GLY A 148 -2.66 19.60 23.66
CA GLY A 148 -1.56 20.09 24.50
C GLY A 148 -0.39 19.13 24.65
N GLY A 149 -0.31 18.10 23.83
CA GLY A 149 0.78 17.11 23.83
C GLY A 149 0.61 16.00 24.89
N PRO A 150 1.65 15.18 25.14
CA PRO A 150 2.88 15.13 24.37
C PRO A 150 2.67 14.54 22.96
N VAL A 151 3.53 14.90 22.00
CA VAL A 151 3.61 14.20 20.71
C VAL A 151 4.45 12.96 20.89
N THR A 152 3.90 11.80 20.51
CA THR A 152 4.57 10.51 20.71
C THR A 152 5.22 10.00 19.44
N VAL A 153 6.53 9.77 19.46
CA VAL A 153 7.33 9.18 18.39
C VAL A 153 7.86 7.84 18.86
N THR A 154 7.90 6.83 18.00
CA THR A 154 8.31 5.48 18.42
C THR A 154 9.81 5.34 18.62
N HIS A 155 10.63 6.06 17.84
CA HIS A 155 12.09 6.07 18.02
C HIS A 155 12.68 7.36 17.45
N PRO A 156 13.74 7.94 18.04
CA PRO A 156 14.35 9.19 17.57
C PRO A 156 14.91 9.11 16.14
N ASP A 157 15.39 7.95 15.74
CA ASP A 157 16.01 7.73 14.43
C ASP A 157 15.08 7.08 13.39
N ILE A 158 13.80 6.93 13.73
CA ILE A 158 12.86 6.33 12.78
C ILE A 158 12.66 7.22 11.57
N ILE A 159 12.83 6.65 10.39
CA ILE A 159 12.62 7.34 9.12
C ILE A 159 11.48 6.69 8.34
N ARG A 160 10.82 7.49 7.52
CA ARG A 160 9.81 7.02 6.57
C ARG A 160 9.88 7.85 5.29
N TYR A 161 9.49 7.21 4.20
CA TYR A 161 9.29 7.88 2.93
C TYR A 161 7.85 8.38 2.83
N PHE A 162 7.66 9.56 2.25
CA PHE A 162 6.34 10.16 2.11
C PHE A 162 6.09 10.67 0.69
N MET A 163 4.85 10.54 0.29
CA MET A 163 4.34 11.06 -0.97
C MET A 163 2.94 11.64 -0.71
N THR A 164 2.53 12.62 -1.49
CA THR A 164 1.15 13.13 -1.41
C THR A 164 0.17 12.17 -2.07
N ILE A 165 -1.11 12.23 -1.69
CA ILE A 165 -2.17 11.40 -2.31
C ILE A 165 -2.24 11.62 -3.83
N PRO A 166 -2.24 12.88 -4.35
CA PRO A 166 -2.25 13.12 -5.80
C PRO A 166 -1.03 12.52 -6.53
N GLU A 167 0.19 12.66 -5.96
CA GLU A 167 1.39 12.05 -6.55
C GLU A 167 1.27 10.53 -6.63
N ALA A 168 0.90 9.88 -5.51
CA ALA A 168 0.72 8.44 -5.47
C ALA A 168 -0.30 7.97 -6.51
N ALA A 169 -1.46 8.63 -6.59
CA ALA A 169 -2.51 8.29 -7.53
C ALA A 169 -2.05 8.44 -8.99
N GLN A 170 -1.37 9.54 -9.33
CA GLN A 170 -0.87 9.77 -10.69
C GLN A 170 0.18 8.73 -11.09
N LEU A 171 1.13 8.41 -10.20
CA LEU A 171 2.15 7.41 -10.48
C LEU A 171 1.58 6.00 -10.59
N VAL A 172 0.57 5.63 -9.79
CA VAL A 172 -0.15 4.34 -9.89
C VAL A 172 -0.87 4.23 -11.23
N ILE A 173 -1.56 5.29 -11.68
CA ILE A 173 -2.23 5.33 -12.98
C ILE A 173 -1.21 5.20 -14.11
N GLN A 174 -0.10 5.93 -14.01
CA GLN A 174 0.97 5.88 -15.00
C GLN A 174 1.64 4.50 -15.07
N ALA A 175 1.93 3.88 -13.92
CA ALA A 175 2.44 2.51 -13.85
C ALA A 175 1.47 1.52 -14.51
N GLY A 176 0.18 1.63 -14.22
CA GLY A 176 -0.85 0.82 -14.86
C GLY A 176 -0.91 0.97 -16.38
N ALA A 177 -0.63 2.18 -16.90
CA ALA A 177 -0.59 2.44 -18.34
C ALA A 177 0.65 1.84 -19.03
N MET A 178 1.79 1.81 -18.33
CA MET A 178 3.09 1.36 -18.87
C MET A 178 3.26 -0.16 -18.88
N ALA A 179 2.51 -0.87 -18.08
CA ALA A 179 2.75 -2.26 -17.75
C ALA A 179 2.49 -3.22 -18.91
N LYS A 180 3.34 -4.24 -18.98
CA LYS A 180 3.26 -5.34 -19.96
C LYS A 180 2.61 -6.60 -19.38
N GLY A 181 2.55 -6.71 -18.06
CA GLY A 181 2.03 -7.83 -17.28
C GLY A 181 3.11 -8.56 -16.47
N GLY A 182 2.82 -8.81 -15.20
CA GLY A 182 3.77 -9.38 -14.24
C GLY A 182 4.76 -8.37 -13.65
N ASP A 183 4.60 -7.08 -13.99
CA ASP A 183 5.52 -6.03 -13.54
C ASP A 183 5.29 -5.68 -12.07
N VAL A 184 6.38 -5.56 -11.32
CA VAL A 184 6.39 -4.94 -10.00
C VAL A 184 7.06 -3.57 -10.12
N PHE A 185 6.28 -2.52 -10.00
CA PHE A 185 6.76 -1.16 -10.06
C PHE A 185 6.99 -0.58 -8.66
N ILE A 186 8.09 0.12 -8.52
CA ILE A 186 8.48 0.87 -7.33
C ILE A 186 8.38 2.34 -7.65
N LEU A 187 7.57 3.05 -6.87
CA LEU A 187 7.44 4.48 -7.03
C LEU A 187 8.54 5.19 -6.24
N ASP A 188 9.24 6.11 -6.90
CA ASP A 188 10.25 6.93 -6.26
C ASP A 188 9.60 7.85 -5.23
N MET A 189 9.97 7.65 -3.97
CA MET A 189 9.43 8.37 -2.82
C MET A 189 10.24 9.63 -2.46
N GLY A 190 11.32 9.91 -3.19
CA GLY A 190 12.25 10.97 -2.84
C GLY A 190 13.04 10.67 -1.57
N GLU A 191 13.39 11.73 -0.83
CA GLU A 191 14.23 11.62 0.36
C GLU A 191 13.46 11.10 1.59
N PRO A 192 14.13 10.30 2.44
CA PRO A 192 13.54 9.84 3.69
C PRO A 192 13.39 10.98 4.69
N VAL A 193 12.34 10.95 5.49
CA VAL A 193 12.03 11.95 6.51
C VAL A 193 12.12 11.33 7.90
N LYS A 194 12.87 11.93 8.81
CA LYS A 194 12.83 11.58 10.23
C LYS A 194 11.48 11.96 10.82
N ILE A 195 10.84 11.02 11.51
CA ILE A 195 9.51 11.25 12.09
C ILE A 195 9.56 12.29 13.21
N VAL A 196 10.67 12.40 13.93
CA VAL A 196 10.85 13.45 14.94
C VAL A 196 10.90 14.85 14.31
N ASP A 197 11.52 15.00 13.13
CA ASP A 197 11.56 16.29 12.43
C ASP A 197 10.18 16.67 11.88
N LEU A 198 9.44 15.68 11.38
CA LEU A 198 8.04 15.87 11.02
C LEU A 198 7.18 16.35 12.22
N ALA A 199 7.40 15.75 13.40
CA ALA A 199 6.72 16.17 14.63
C ALA A 199 7.05 17.61 15.00
N LYS A 200 8.35 17.97 15.02
CA LYS A 200 8.80 19.35 15.29
C LYS A 200 8.20 20.37 14.32
N ASN A 201 8.23 20.06 13.02
CA ASN A 201 7.66 20.91 11.99
C ASN A 201 6.14 21.12 12.18
N LEU A 202 5.40 20.07 12.55
CA LEU A 202 3.96 20.18 12.81
C LEU A 202 3.64 21.03 14.05
N VAL A 203 4.44 20.94 15.11
CA VAL A 203 4.33 21.79 16.30
C VAL A 203 4.52 23.26 15.88
N GLN A 204 5.60 23.56 15.15
CA GLN A 204 5.91 24.93 14.68
C GLN A 204 4.83 25.47 13.73
N LEU A 205 4.34 24.67 12.79
CA LEU A 205 3.26 25.05 11.87
C LEU A 205 1.92 25.28 12.59
N SER A 206 1.78 24.76 13.81
CA SER A 206 0.63 25.03 14.68
C SER A 206 0.78 26.32 15.51
N GLY A 207 1.86 27.06 15.31
CA GLY A 207 2.16 28.30 16.06
C GLY A 207 2.68 28.04 17.47
N LEU A 208 3.13 26.81 17.77
CA LEU A 208 3.60 26.39 19.07
C LEU A 208 5.09 26.07 19.03
N SER A 209 5.73 26.02 20.21
CA SER A 209 7.13 25.71 20.39
C SER A 209 7.35 24.33 20.98
N VAL A 210 8.42 23.66 20.57
CA VAL A 210 8.82 22.38 21.15
C VAL A 210 9.47 22.61 22.50
N LYS A 211 9.03 21.84 23.51
CA LYS A 211 9.64 21.78 24.82
C LYS A 211 10.77 20.75 24.81
N ASP A 212 11.99 21.22 24.99
CA ASP A 212 13.19 20.38 25.07
C ASP A 212 14.21 21.01 26.03
N GLU A 213 15.43 20.45 26.10
CA GLU A 213 16.53 20.92 26.96
C GLU A 213 16.90 22.38 26.66
N ASN A 214 16.80 22.82 25.41
CA ASN A 214 17.11 24.19 24.97
C ASN A 214 15.94 25.15 25.16
N ASN A 215 14.71 24.62 25.29
CA ASN A 215 13.49 25.39 25.49
C ASN A 215 12.59 24.74 26.54
N SER A 216 12.95 24.84 27.79
CA SER A 216 12.20 24.24 28.93
C SER A 216 10.79 24.84 29.13
N LYS A 217 10.50 26.01 28.55
CA LYS A 217 9.18 26.69 28.56
C LYS A 217 8.38 26.44 27.28
N GLY A 218 8.83 25.56 26.41
CA GLY A 218 8.11 25.20 25.19
C GLY A 218 6.73 24.60 25.48
N ASP A 219 5.84 24.70 24.50
CA ASP A 219 4.43 24.34 24.64
C ASP A 219 4.19 22.82 24.55
N ILE A 220 4.92 22.13 23.66
CA ILE A 220 4.67 20.72 23.32
C ILE A 220 5.93 19.90 23.52
N GLU A 221 5.84 18.88 24.35
CA GLU A 221 6.88 17.88 24.56
C GLU A 221 6.79 16.78 23.50
N ILE A 222 7.96 16.28 23.04
CA ILE A 222 8.05 15.09 22.19
C ILE A 222 8.58 13.95 23.04
N THR A 223 7.83 12.84 23.15
CA THR A 223 8.19 11.67 23.93
C THR A 223 8.41 10.45 23.03
N TYR A 224 9.31 9.55 23.48
CA TYR A 224 9.64 8.33 22.75
C TYR A 224 9.01 7.11 23.44
N THR A 225 8.24 6.32 22.67
CA THR A 225 7.45 5.20 23.21
C THR A 225 8.09 3.82 22.98
N GLY A 226 9.19 3.73 22.26
CA GLY A 226 9.77 2.49 21.75
C GLY A 226 9.10 2.01 20.46
N LEU A 227 9.83 1.22 19.67
CA LEU A 227 9.31 0.58 18.46
C LEU A 227 8.21 -0.41 18.83
N ARG A 228 7.17 -0.47 18.00
CA ARG A 228 6.08 -1.44 18.15
C ARG A 228 6.49 -2.80 17.59
N PRO A 229 5.82 -3.90 18.01
CA PRO A 229 6.02 -5.20 17.38
C PRO A 229 5.86 -5.12 15.86
N GLY A 230 6.82 -5.67 15.11
CA GLY A 230 6.83 -5.65 13.66
C GLY A 230 7.17 -4.30 12.99
N GLU A 231 7.42 -3.23 13.75
CA GLU A 231 7.81 -1.94 13.21
C GLU A 231 9.31 -1.89 12.90
N LYS A 232 9.67 -1.58 11.64
CA LYS A 232 11.06 -1.36 11.23
C LYS A 232 11.54 0.05 11.58
N LEU A 233 12.81 0.19 11.95
CA LEU A 233 13.44 1.50 12.09
C LEU A 233 13.55 2.20 10.73
N TYR A 234 13.92 1.43 9.70
CA TYR A 234 14.05 1.86 8.31
C TYR A 234 13.22 0.95 7.42
N GLU A 235 12.45 1.54 6.49
CA GLU A 235 11.68 0.79 5.50
C GLU A 235 12.47 0.65 4.20
N GLU A 236 12.33 -0.51 3.57
CA GLU A 236 12.98 -0.84 2.31
C GLU A 236 11.93 -0.85 1.20
N LEU A 237 12.26 -0.26 0.05
CA LEU A 237 11.38 -0.32 -1.14
C LEU A 237 11.72 -1.50 -2.06
N LEU A 238 12.89 -2.11 -1.88
CA LEU A 238 13.48 -3.12 -2.75
C LEU A 238 13.83 -4.40 -2.02
N ILE A 239 13.74 -5.53 -2.72
CA ILE A 239 14.34 -6.81 -2.32
C ILE A 239 15.55 -7.05 -3.23
N GLY A 240 16.77 -7.04 -2.68
CA GLY A 240 18.02 -7.24 -3.41
C GLY A 240 18.36 -6.05 -4.34
N GLY A 241 19.48 -5.36 -4.10
CA GLY A 241 19.79 -4.06 -4.73
C GLY A 241 19.94 -4.06 -6.26
N ASP A 242 20.32 -5.18 -6.88
CA ASP A 242 20.67 -5.24 -8.32
C ASP A 242 19.50 -5.62 -9.22
N ASN A 243 18.33 -5.93 -8.66
CA ASN A 243 17.14 -6.36 -9.42
C ASN A 243 16.24 -5.21 -9.88
N VAL A 244 16.65 -3.97 -9.67
CA VAL A 244 15.87 -2.78 -10.03
C VAL A 244 16.35 -2.19 -11.34
N ARG A 245 15.41 -1.89 -12.22
CA ARG A 245 15.67 -1.26 -13.52
C ARG A 245 14.88 0.03 -13.66
N LYS A 246 15.46 1.01 -14.35
CA LYS A 246 14.76 2.23 -14.75
C LYS A 246 13.71 1.93 -15.81
N THR A 247 12.62 2.66 -15.75
CA THR A 247 11.59 2.66 -16.82
C THR A 247 11.72 3.91 -17.69
N SER A 248 10.80 4.09 -18.62
CA SER A 248 10.68 5.34 -19.39
C SER A 248 10.19 6.53 -18.55
N HIS A 249 9.66 6.27 -17.34
CA HIS A 249 9.21 7.30 -16.42
C HIS A 249 10.27 7.54 -15.34
N PRO A 250 10.70 8.80 -15.08
CA PRO A 250 11.82 9.09 -14.18
C PRO A 250 11.55 8.71 -12.71
N ARG A 251 10.29 8.64 -12.29
CA ARG A 251 9.88 8.31 -10.90
C ARG A 251 9.25 6.93 -10.75
N ILE A 252 9.32 6.07 -11.76
CA ILE A 252 8.84 4.69 -11.71
C ILE A 252 9.97 3.77 -12.09
N MET A 253 10.34 2.87 -11.19
CA MET A 253 11.31 1.80 -11.42
C MET A 253 10.57 0.46 -11.50
N THR A 254 11.15 -0.53 -12.13
CA THR A 254 10.66 -1.91 -12.10
C THR A 254 11.60 -2.80 -11.34
N ALA A 255 11.07 -3.79 -10.61
CA ALA A 255 11.84 -4.80 -9.92
C ALA A 255 11.53 -6.19 -10.46
N GLU A 256 12.56 -7.03 -10.55
CA GLU A 256 12.40 -8.46 -10.76
C GLU A 256 12.29 -9.13 -9.37
N GLU A 257 11.13 -9.71 -9.12
CA GLU A 257 10.81 -10.29 -7.82
C GLU A 257 10.66 -11.81 -7.90
N VAL A 258 11.07 -12.48 -6.84
CA VAL A 258 10.88 -13.93 -6.70
C VAL A 258 9.39 -14.23 -6.54
N TYR A 259 8.90 -15.21 -7.28
CA TYR A 259 7.54 -15.73 -7.20
C TYR A 259 7.56 -17.27 -7.19
N LEU A 260 6.44 -17.88 -6.85
CA LEU A 260 6.26 -19.33 -6.92
C LEU A 260 5.49 -19.69 -8.20
N PRO A 261 5.72 -20.86 -8.82
CA PRO A 261 4.84 -21.38 -9.86
C PRO A 261 3.39 -21.42 -9.36
N PHE A 262 2.44 -21.07 -10.22
CA PHE A 262 1.04 -20.90 -9.81
C PHE A 262 0.43 -22.15 -9.18
N GLU A 263 0.74 -23.34 -9.71
CA GLU A 263 0.27 -24.63 -9.17
C GLU A 263 0.77 -24.84 -7.73
N GLN A 264 2.07 -24.64 -7.48
CA GLN A 264 2.66 -24.79 -6.14
C GLN A 264 2.07 -23.78 -5.14
N LEU A 265 1.82 -22.56 -5.61
CA LEU A 265 1.22 -21.54 -4.75
C LEU A 265 -0.24 -21.87 -4.43
N SER A 266 -0.99 -22.39 -5.40
CA SER A 266 -2.39 -22.78 -5.20
C SER A 266 -2.51 -23.89 -4.16
N ASP A 267 -1.64 -24.90 -4.20
CA ASP A 267 -1.62 -25.98 -3.21
C ASP A 267 -1.40 -25.45 -1.80
N VAL A 268 -0.39 -24.56 -1.62
CA VAL A 268 -0.09 -23.95 -0.31
C VAL A 268 -1.25 -23.08 0.22
N LEU A 269 -2.02 -22.44 -0.67
CA LEU A 269 -3.11 -21.55 -0.27
C LEU A 269 -4.43 -22.29 -0.01
N LEU A 270 -4.57 -23.55 -0.45
CA LEU A 270 -5.75 -24.39 -0.25
C LEU A 270 -5.63 -25.30 0.98
N GLU A 271 -4.42 -25.53 1.52
CA GLU A 271 -4.15 -26.16 2.82
C GLU A 271 -4.46 -25.22 3.99
#